data_40859c94eb0f8c4168a31097e2a7d3f4
#
_entry.id   40859c94eb0f8c4168a31097e2a7d3f4
#
_cell.length_a   1.000
_cell.length_b   1.000
_cell.length_c   1.000
_cell.angle_alpha   90.00
_cell.angle_beta   90.00
_cell.angle_gamma   90.00
#
_symmetry.space_group_name_H-M   'P 1'
#
loop_
_entity.id
_entity.type
_entity.pdbx_description
1 polymer ?
#
loop_
_entity_poly.entity_id
_entity_poly.type
_entity_poly.pdbx_seq_one_letter_code
_entity_poly.pdbx_strand_id
1 'polypeptide(L)'
;MAVRKLNPTTPGQRHKIIGAFDSITASTPEKSLVGGFSKTGGRNNTGKMTMRYIGGGHKRKYRVIDFKRSKDTIPATVKTIEYDPNRSARIALLFYADGEKSYILAPNGLQVGQIVLSGENAAPEVGNSLPLQNIPLGTIVHNIELRPGQGAALVRSAGTFAQITSREDKYVIVKLPSGETRKILGTCRATVGTVGNGDHALERSGKAGRTRWLGRRPRVRGVAMNPVDHPMGGGEGRQSGGHPRSRKGLLAKGKKTRHPKKQTSQYIIERKKK
;
A
#
# COMPACT_ATOMS: atom_id res chain seq x y z
N MET A 1 18.72 -13.56 3.37
CA MET A 1 18.34 -12.49 2.43
C MET A 1 16.87 -12.68 2.05
N ALA A 2 16.04 -11.68 2.18
CA ALA A 2 14.61 -11.81 1.93
C ALA A 2 14.23 -11.89 0.43
N VAL A 3 15.17 -11.80 -0.50
CA VAL A 3 14.97 -12.00 -1.95
C VAL A 3 15.96 -13.01 -2.51
N ARG A 4 15.49 -13.81 -3.49
CA ARG A 4 16.27 -14.83 -4.19
C ARG A 4 16.28 -14.57 -5.69
N LYS A 5 17.47 -14.51 -6.28
CA LYS A 5 17.66 -14.53 -7.74
C LYS A 5 17.52 -15.98 -8.24
N LEU A 6 16.77 -16.17 -9.32
CA LEU A 6 16.62 -17.48 -9.93
C LEU A 6 17.78 -17.78 -10.89
N ASN A 7 18.09 -19.07 -11.07
CA ASN A 7 19.05 -19.52 -12.06
C ASN A 7 18.55 -19.18 -13.49
N PRO A 8 19.44 -18.77 -14.40
CA PRO A 8 19.07 -18.31 -15.74
C PRO A 8 18.82 -19.49 -16.71
N THR A 9 18.03 -20.48 -16.29
CA THR A 9 17.71 -21.67 -17.09
C THR A 9 16.78 -21.36 -18.27
N THR A 10 16.01 -20.26 -18.21
CA THR A 10 15.15 -19.80 -19.29
C THR A 10 15.24 -18.28 -19.42
N PRO A 11 14.90 -17.70 -20.62
CA PRO A 11 14.87 -16.25 -20.79
C PRO A 11 14.03 -15.50 -19.73
N GLY A 12 12.89 -16.08 -19.32
CA GLY A 12 12.02 -15.50 -18.32
C GLY A 12 12.54 -15.55 -16.87
N GLN A 13 13.49 -16.44 -16.59
CA GLN A 13 14.12 -16.57 -15.27
C GLN A 13 15.41 -15.76 -15.13
N ARG A 14 16.08 -15.46 -16.23
CA ARG A 14 17.39 -14.78 -16.26
C ARG A 14 17.45 -13.51 -15.39
N HIS A 15 16.40 -12.70 -15.40
CA HIS A 15 16.34 -11.44 -14.67
C HIS A 15 15.31 -11.46 -13.54
N LYS A 16 14.79 -12.64 -13.19
CA LYS A 16 13.74 -12.77 -12.19
C LYS A 16 14.32 -12.81 -10.77
N ILE A 17 13.77 -11.95 -9.92
CA ILE A 17 14.05 -11.94 -8.48
C ILE A 17 12.72 -12.09 -7.75
N ILE A 18 12.65 -13.03 -6.84
CA ILE A 18 11.45 -13.34 -6.04
C ILE A 18 11.72 -13.15 -4.56
N GLY A 19 10.66 -12.85 -3.79
CA GLY A 19 10.74 -12.89 -2.33
C GLY A 19 11.08 -14.32 -1.84
N ALA A 20 11.86 -14.42 -0.77
CA ALA A 20 12.25 -15.71 -0.19
C ALA A 20 11.10 -16.37 0.59
N PHE A 21 10.17 -15.59 1.11
CA PHE A 21 9.03 -16.04 1.93
C PHE A 21 9.38 -16.64 3.28
N ASP A 22 10.61 -16.45 3.77
CA ASP A 22 11.12 -17.06 5.00
C ASP A 22 10.31 -16.65 6.25
N SER A 23 9.68 -15.48 6.24
CA SER A 23 8.86 -14.96 7.34
C SER A 23 7.46 -15.54 7.41
N ILE A 24 7.06 -16.39 6.45
CA ILE A 24 5.71 -16.95 6.40
C ILE A 24 5.65 -18.22 7.22
N THR A 25 4.71 -18.27 8.17
CA THR A 25 4.54 -19.41 9.08
C THR A 25 3.37 -20.31 8.73
N ALA A 26 2.40 -19.80 7.93
CA ALA A 26 1.25 -20.58 7.48
C ALA A 26 0.91 -20.29 6.02
N SER A 27 0.51 -21.32 5.27
CA SER A 27 0.13 -21.24 3.85
C SER A 27 -1.39 -21.12 3.63
N THR A 28 -2.19 -21.58 4.59
CA THR A 28 -3.65 -21.59 4.50
C THR A 28 -4.24 -20.44 5.32
N PRO A 29 -5.09 -19.59 4.72
CA PRO A 29 -5.71 -18.50 5.45
C PRO A 29 -6.88 -18.98 6.32
N GLU A 30 -7.21 -18.24 7.37
CA GLU A 30 -8.39 -18.45 8.21
C GLU A 30 -9.67 -18.28 7.38
N LYS A 31 -10.49 -19.33 7.31
CA LYS A 31 -11.67 -19.40 6.42
C LYS A 31 -12.72 -18.33 6.71
N SER A 32 -12.96 -18.03 7.98
CA SER A 32 -13.93 -17.02 8.42
C SER A 32 -13.59 -15.60 7.97
N LEU A 33 -12.29 -15.31 7.74
CA LEU A 33 -11.77 -14.00 7.36
C LEU A 33 -11.49 -13.88 5.85
N VAL A 34 -11.95 -14.85 5.05
CA VAL A 34 -11.71 -14.87 3.60
C VAL A 34 -13.01 -14.76 2.83
N GLY A 35 -13.09 -13.72 1.98
CA GLY A 35 -14.20 -13.48 1.09
C GLY A 35 -13.87 -13.64 -0.39
N GLY A 36 -14.90 -13.65 -1.23
CA GLY A 36 -14.76 -13.57 -2.68
C GLY A 36 -14.18 -12.23 -3.10
N PHE A 37 -13.41 -12.21 -4.20
CA PHE A 37 -12.87 -10.99 -4.77
C PHE A 37 -13.21 -10.87 -6.25
N SER A 38 -14.23 -10.05 -6.56
CA SER A 38 -14.61 -9.72 -7.93
C SER A 38 -13.72 -8.62 -8.49
N LYS A 39 -13.19 -8.84 -9.70
CA LYS A 39 -12.36 -7.87 -10.39
C LYS A 39 -13.20 -6.95 -11.25
N THR A 40 -13.10 -5.66 -11.07
CA THR A 40 -13.86 -4.64 -11.82
C THR A 40 -13.37 -4.43 -13.25
N GLY A 41 -12.20 -4.95 -13.63
CA GLY A 41 -11.62 -4.72 -14.94
C GLY A 41 -11.33 -3.23 -15.26
N GLY A 42 -11.13 -2.41 -14.24
CA GLY A 42 -10.92 -0.95 -14.37
C GLY A 42 -12.20 -0.14 -14.59
N ARG A 43 -13.37 -0.72 -14.34
CA ARG A 43 -14.67 -0.04 -14.38
C ARG A 43 -15.06 0.47 -13.01
N ASN A 44 -15.78 1.60 -12.97
CA ASN A 44 -16.37 2.14 -11.76
C ASN A 44 -17.75 1.49 -11.48
N ASN A 45 -18.44 1.98 -10.45
CA ASN A 45 -19.79 1.52 -10.06
C ASN A 45 -20.86 1.74 -11.15
N THR A 46 -20.65 2.69 -12.08
CA THR A 46 -21.54 2.96 -13.21
C THR A 46 -21.14 2.21 -14.48
N GLY A 47 -20.18 1.25 -14.40
CA GLY A 47 -19.70 0.45 -15.53
C GLY A 47 -18.73 1.18 -16.48
N LYS A 48 -18.46 2.48 -16.30
CA LYS A 48 -17.56 3.26 -17.14
C LYS A 48 -16.10 2.92 -16.84
N MET A 49 -15.28 2.80 -17.89
CA MET A 49 -13.85 2.55 -17.75
C MET A 49 -13.14 3.79 -17.20
N THR A 50 -12.70 3.74 -15.95
CA THR A 50 -11.91 4.78 -15.30
C THR A 50 -10.41 4.52 -15.35
N MET A 51 -10.01 3.24 -15.44
CA MET A 51 -8.62 2.83 -15.56
C MET A 51 -8.44 1.84 -16.71
N ARG A 52 -7.59 2.20 -17.68
CA ARG A 52 -7.28 1.37 -18.84
C ARG A 52 -6.28 0.27 -18.50
N TYR A 53 -6.22 -0.76 -19.34
CA TYR A 53 -5.23 -1.84 -19.28
C TYR A 53 -5.27 -2.65 -17.99
N ILE A 54 -6.44 -2.76 -17.38
CA ILE A 54 -6.70 -3.68 -16.26
C ILE A 54 -7.68 -4.74 -16.71
N GLY A 55 -7.39 -5.98 -16.34
CA GLY A 55 -8.25 -7.14 -16.62
C GLY A 55 -7.49 -8.46 -16.65
N GLY A 56 -8.22 -9.54 -16.54
CA GLY A 56 -7.66 -10.89 -16.42
C GLY A 56 -6.86 -11.09 -15.14
N GLY A 57 -5.81 -11.88 -15.23
CA GLY A 57 -4.94 -12.23 -14.10
C GLY A 57 -5.52 -13.35 -13.23
N HIS A 58 -4.69 -13.90 -12.35
CA HIS A 58 -5.03 -15.02 -11.49
C HIS A 58 -6.21 -14.70 -10.55
N LYS A 59 -7.13 -15.66 -10.33
CA LYS A 59 -8.22 -15.55 -9.36
C LYS A 59 -7.64 -15.39 -7.95
N ARG A 60 -8.20 -14.46 -7.16
CA ARG A 60 -7.74 -14.18 -5.79
C ARG A 60 -8.91 -14.21 -4.83
N LYS A 61 -8.63 -14.58 -3.59
CA LYS A 61 -9.53 -14.40 -2.46
C LYS A 61 -9.09 -13.15 -1.69
N TYR A 62 -10.04 -12.40 -1.16
CA TYR A 62 -9.79 -11.25 -0.32
C TYR A 62 -9.65 -11.67 1.14
N ARG A 63 -8.68 -11.13 1.88
CA ARG A 63 -8.56 -11.26 3.33
C ARG A 63 -9.12 -10.00 3.97
N VAL A 64 -10.04 -10.18 4.89
CA VAL A 64 -10.58 -9.06 5.67
C VAL A 64 -9.52 -8.63 6.67
N ILE A 65 -9.02 -7.41 6.50
CA ILE A 65 -7.98 -6.85 7.39
C ILE A 65 -8.64 -5.84 8.30
N ASP A 66 -8.34 -5.93 9.57
CA ASP A 66 -8.75 -4.93 10.55
C ASP A 66 -7.85 -3.70 10.45
N PHE A 67 -8.33 -2.68 9.77
CA PHE A 67 -7.69 -1.38 9.67
C PHE A 67 -8.13 -0.40 10.74
N LYS A 68 -9.16 -0.73 11.53
CA LYS A 68 -9.69 0.16 12.57
C LYS A 68 -9.04 -0.07 13.90
N ARG A 69 -8.72 -1.34 14.23
CA ARG A 69 -8.16 -1.74 15.53
C ARG A 69 -9.00 -1.20 16.69
N SER A 70 -10.34 -1.36 16.60
CA SER A 70 -11.30 -0.80 17.54
C SER A 70 -11.47 -1.59 18.84
N LYS A 71 -10.84 -2.75 18.95
CA LYS A 71 -10.83 -3.55 20.19
C LYS A 71 -9.77 -3.02 21.16
N ASP A 72 -10.18 -2.05 21.95
CA ASP A 72 -9.29 -1.44 22.94
C ASP A 72 -9.15 -2.33 24.17
N THR A 73 -7.97 -2.30 24.81
CA THR A 73 -7.62 -3.00 26.06
C THR A 73 -7.61 -4.54 26.00
N ILE A 74 -8.13 -5.16 24.96
CA ILE A 74 -8.17 -6.62 24.84
C ILE A 74 -6.85 -7.09 24.18
N PRO A 75 -6.05 -7.91 24.87
CA PRO A 75 -4.81 -8.43 24.31
C PRO A 75 -5.09 -9.45 23.19
N ALA A 76 -4.29 -9.38 22.14
CA ALA A 76 -4.34 -10.31 21.04
C ALA A 76 -2.97 -10.96 20.80
N THR A 77 -2.95 -12.28 20.68
CA THR A 77 -1.72 -13.05 20.41
C THR A 77 -1.55 -13.26 18.92
N VAL A 78 -0.36 -13.00 18.41
CA VAL A 78 0.02 -13.29 17.01
C VAL A 78 0.14 -14.81 16.84
N LYS A 79 -0.72 -15.42 16.02
CA LYS A 79 -0.71 -16.87 15.77
C LYS A 79 0.11 -17.24 14.54
N THR A 80 -0.08 -16.51 13.43
CA THR A 80 0.62 -16.80 12.17
C THR A 80 0.96 -15.52 11.44
N ILE A 81 2.00 -15.59 10.59
CA ILE A 81 2.33 -14.59 9.59
C ILE A 81 2.08 -15.21 8.22
N GLU A 82 1.29 -14.55 7.37
CA GLU A 82 0.77 -15.11 6.14
C GLU A 82 1.02 -14.21 4.92
N TYR A 83 0.96 -14.85 3.75
CA TYR A 83 0.97 -14.17 2.46
C TYR A 83 -0.42 -13.70 2.04
N ASP A 84 -0.56 -12.43 1.63
CA ASP A 84 -1.78 -11.95 0.98
C ASP A 84 -1.51 -11.57 -0.48
N PRO A 85 -2.18 -12.19 -1.48
CA PRO A 85 -1.99 -11.86 -2.89
C PRO A 85 -2.52 -10.48 -3.29
N ASN A 86 -3.25 -9.78 -2.41
CA ASN A 86 -3.89 -8.50 -2.71
C ASN A 86 -3.04 -7.29 -2.29
N ARG A 87 -1.98 -7.53 -1.55
CA ARG A 87 -1.07 -6.48 -1.04
C ARG A 87 0.38 -6.89 -1.07
N SER A 88 1.28 -5.94 -0.99
CA SER A 88 2.72 -6.17 -0.91
C SER A 88 3.17 -6.57 0.50
N ALA A 89 2.49 -6.07 1.54
CA ALA A 89 2.78 -6.38 2.94
C ALA A 89 2.34 -7.81 3.30
N ARG A 90 3.03 -8.43 4.27
CA ARG A 90 2.56 -9.65 4.95
C ARG A 90 1.42 -9.27 5.90
N ILE A 91 0.60 -10.25 6.26
CA ILE A 91 -0.48 -10.12 7.24
C ILE A 91 -0.21 -11.03 8.42
N ALA A 92 -0.65 -10.65 9.61
CA ALA A 92 -0.58 -11.46 10.81
C ALA A 92 -1.99 -11.79 11.28
N LEU A 93 -2.22 -13.06 11.61
CA LEU A 93 -3.46 -13.51 12.23
C LEU A 93 -3.35 -13.33 13.73
N LEU A 94 -4.29 -12.61 14.30
CA LEU A 94 -4.44 -12.36 15.72
C LEU A 94 -5.57 -13.18 16.31
N PHE A 95 -5.33 -13.72 17.50
CA PHE A 95 -6.35 -14.31 18.37
C PHE A 95 -6.48 -13.44 19.58
N TYR A 96 -7.65 -12.83 19.75
CA TYR A 96 -7.98 -12.04 20.91
C TYR A 96 -8.34 -12.92 22.11
N ALA A 97 -8.17 -12.40 23.33
CA ALA A 97 -8.52 -13.12 24.55
C ALA A 97 -10.01 -13.47 24.64
N ASP A 98 -10.88 -12.72 23.95
CA ASP A 98 -12.31 -12.97 23.84
C ASP A 98 -12.70 -14.01 22.75
N GLY A 99 -11.71 -14.64 22.12
CA GLY A 99 -11.91 -15.67 21.09
C GLY A 99 -12.07 -15.15 19.67
N GLU A 100 -12.20 -13.82 19.43
CA GLU A 100 -12.28 -13.28 18.08
C GLU A 100 -10.93 -13.37 17.36
N LYS A 101 -11.02 -13.62 16.06
CA LYS A 101 -9.85 -13.65 15.16
C LYS A 101 -9.86 -12.46 14.24
N SER A 102 -8.72 -11.86 13.98
CA SER A 102 -8.61 -10.80 12.97
C SER A 102 -7.24 -10.82 12.26
N TYR A 103 -7.20 -10.26 11.05
CA TYR A 103 -5.95 -10.01 10.35
C TYR A 103 -5.51 -8.56 10.52
N ILE A 104 -4.22 -8.37 10.76
CA ILE A 104 -3.57 -7.05 10.68
C ILE A 104 -2.45 -7.06 9.65
N LEU A 105 -1.95 -5.88 9.26
CA LEU A 105 -0.68 -5.81 8.54
C LEU A 105 0.45 -6.18 9.51
N ALA A 106 1.32 -7.11 9.09
CA ALA A 106 2.46 -7.50 9.91
C ALA A 106 3.54 -6.41 9.87
N PRO A 107 3.86 -5.75 10.99
CA PRO A 107 5.01 -4.87 11.07
C PRO A 107 6.32 -5.65 10.98
N ASN A 108 7.37 -4.94 10.66
CA ASN A 108 8.71 -5.51 10.64
C ASN A 108 9.15 -5.89 12.05
N GLY A 109 9.69 -7.09 12.23
CA GLY A 109 10.12 -7.59 13.54
C GLY A 109 9.03 -8.24 14.38
N LEU A 110 7.75 -8.25 13.94
CA LEU A 110 6.69 -8.98 14.64
C LEU A 110 6.94 -10.48 14.61
N GLN A 111 6.81 -11.13 15.77
CA GLN A 111 7.02 -12.57 15.93
C GLN A 111 5.72 -13.29 16.30
N VAL A 112 5.65 -14.58 15.97
CA VAL A 112 4.56 -15.46 16.43
C VAL A 112 4.67 -15.64 17.94
N GLY A 113 3.54 -15.58 18.64
CA GLY A 113 3.46 -15.60 20.10
C GLY A 113 3.50 -14.22 20.77
N GLN A 114 3.91 -13.18 20.05
CA GLN A 114 3.90 -11.81 20.59
C GLN A 114 2.48 -11.34 20.85
N ILE A 115 2.30 -10.60 21.95
CA ILE A 115 1.02 -9.97 22.31
C ILE A 115 1.01 -8.56 21.71
N VAL A 116 -0.11 -8.17 21.11
CA VAL A 116 -0.35 -6.83 20.60
C VAL A 116 -1.63 -6.25 21.21
N LEU A 117 -1.60 -4.96 21.52
CA LEU A 117 -2.68 -4.21 22.14
C LEU A 117 -3.13 -3.05 21.26
N SER A 118 -4.36 -2.61 21.50
CA SER A 118 -4.89 -1.38 20.94
C SER A 118 -5.51 -0.54 22.06
N GLY A 119 -5.48 0.77 21.93
CA GLY A 119 -6.09 1.69 22.87
C GLY A 119 -5.16 2.80 23.33
N GLU A 120 -5.69 3.69 24.17
CA GLU A 120 -4.98 4.87 24.64
C GLU A 120 -3.84 4.53 25.60
N ASN A 121 -4.02 3.46 26.40
CA ASN A 121 -3.07 3.02 27.42
C ASN A 121 -2.12 1.93 26.94
N ALA A 122 -2.13 1.57 25.65
CA ALA A 122 -1.20 0.59 25.11
C ALA A 122 0.24 1.14 25.12
N ALA A 123 1.21 0.30 25.43
CA ALA A 123 2.61 0.68 25.34
C ALA A 123 2.99 0.97 23.88
N PRO A 124 3.89 1.93 23.59
CA PRO A 124 4.32 2.27 22.24
C PRO A 124 5.29 1.25 21.64
N GLU A 125 4.91 -0.02 21.67
CA GLU A 125 5.65 -1.16 21.14
C GLU A 125 5.23 -1.53 19.72
N VAL A 126 6.11 -2.26 19.00
CA VAL A 126 5.86 -2.67 17.62
C VAL A 126 4.61 -3.54 17.51
N GLY A 127 3.65 -3.09 16.68
CA GLY A 127 2.39 -3.80 16.46
C GLY A 127 1.20 -3.22 17.25
N ASN A 128 1.46 -2.45 18.31
CA ASN A 128 0.42 -1.79 19.09
C ASN A 128 -0.17 -0.60 18.34
N SER A 129 -1.47 -0.38 18.51
CA SER A 129 -2.22 0.69 17.86
C SER A 129 -2.71 1.69 18.88
N LEU A 130 -2.29 2.95 18.75
CA LEU A 130 -2.58 4.03 19.67
C LEU A 130 -3.09 5.28 18.95
N PRO A 131 -3.79 6.19 19.62
CA PRO A 131 -3.98 7.56 19.16
C PRO A 131 -2.63 8.25 18.96
N LEU A 132 -2.50 9.04 17.90
CA LEU A 132 -1.24 9.72 17.56
C LEU A 132 -0.71 10.61 18.67
N GLN A 133 -1.61 11.21 19.46
CA GLN A 133 -1.24 12.05 20.60
C GLN A 133 -0.52 11.28 21.73
N ASN A 134 -0.74 9.96 21.84
CA ASN A 134 -0.16 9.13 22.90
C ASN A 134 1.15 8.47 22.47
N ILE A 135 1.54 8.59 21.19
CA ILE A 135 2.78 8.00 20.67
C ILE A 135 3.94 9.01 20.87
N PRO A 136 5.10 8.61 21.40
CA PRO A 136 6.25 9.50 21.59
C PRO A 136 6.71 10.16 20.28
N LEU A 137 7.27 11.39 20.38
CA LEU A 137 7.85 12.08 19.24
C LEU A 137 9.06 11.29 18.70
N GLY A 138 9.30 11.39 17.41
CA GLY A 138 10.37 10.65 16.74
C GLY A 138 10.01 9.21 16.39
N THR A 139 8.93 8.66 16.97
CA THR A 139 8.52 7.27 16.74
C THR A 139 8.12 7.03 15.29
N ILE A 140 8.50 5.86 14.78
CA ILE A 140 8.14 5.37 13.46
C ILE A 140 6.78 4.65 13.55
N VAL A 141 5.85 5.03 12.66
CA VAL A 141 4.49 4.52 12.63
C VAL A 141 4.03 4.14 11.23
N HIS A 142 3.03 3.28 11.15
CA HIS A 142 2.34 2.90 9.92
C HIS A 142 0.82 2.80 10.18
N ASN A 143 0.04 2.42 9.17
CA ASN A 143 -1.43 2.29 9.31
C ASN A 143 -2.09 3.54 9.90
N ILE A 144 -1.78 4.71 9.37
CA ILE A 144 -2.25 5.99 9.91
C ILE A 144 -3.64 6.31 9.40
N GLU A 145 -4.54 6.68 10.30
CA GLU A 145 -5.85 7.22 9.97
C GLU A 145 -5.77 8.68 9.49
N LEU A 146 -6.73 9.08 8.65
CA LEU A 146 -6.93 10.48 8.24
C LEU A 146 -8.08 11.16 8.99
N ARG A 147 -9.03 10.38 9.47
CA ARG A 147 -10.17 10.81 10.28
C ARG A 147 -10.36 9.78 11.39
N PRO A 148 -10.69 10.19 12.61
CA PRO A 148 -10.91 9.25 13.71
C PRO A 148 -11.97 8.20 13.37
N GLY A 149 -11.68 6.93 13.63
CA GLY A 149 -12.57 5.79 13.41
C GLY A 149 -12.78 5.38 11.94
N GLN A 150 -12.16 6.06 10.99
CA GLN A 150 -12.22 5.69 9.56
C GLN A 150 -11.46 4.40 9.26
N GLY A 151 -10.46 4.08 10.06
CA GLY A 151 -9.47 3.05 9.79
C GLY A 151 -8.28 3.55 8.98
N ALA A 152 -7.21 2.78 9.00
CA ALA A 152 -5.93 3.13 8.39
C ALA A 152 -6.07 3.44 6.89
N ALA A 153 -5.58 4.59 6.46
CA ALA A 153 -5.60 5.07 5.09
C ALA A 153 -4.19 5.29 4.52
N LEU A 154 -3.23 5.73 5.33
CA LEU A 154 -1.87 6.04 4.92
C LEU A 154 -0.88 4.97 5.39
N VAL A 155 0.26 4.86 4.69
CA VAL A 155 1.42 4.04 5.09
C VAL A 155 1.03 2.56 5.32
N ARG A 156 0.55 1.88 4.25
CA ARG A 156 0.10 0.48 4.30
C ARG A 156 0.91 -0.46 3.40
N SER A 157 1.77 0.07 2.55
CA SER A 157 2.55 -0.75 1.62
C SER A 157 3.79 -1.34 2.31
N ALA A 158 4.28 -2.46 1.79
CA ALA A 158 5.49 -3.12 2.30
C ALA A 158 6.67 -2.15 2.45
N GLY A 159 7.36 -2.22 3.57
CA GLY A 159 8.54 -1.42 3.88
C GLY A 159 8.31 0.07 4.09
N THR A 160 7.05 0.55 4.05
CA THR A 160 6.76 1.97 4.27
C THR A 160 6.61 2.29 5.75
N PHE A 161 6.97 3.52 6.09
CA PHE A 161 6.81 4.08 7.42
C PHE A 161 6.59 5.59 7.33
N ALA A 162 6.08 6.17 8.38
CA ALA A 162 6.03 7.61 8.62
C ALA A 162 6.62 7.91 9.99
N GLN A 163 7.05 9.14 10.21
CA GLN A 163 7.64 9.56 11.47
C GLN A 163 6.82 10.69 12.08
N ILE A 164 6.55 10.61 13.37
CA ILE A 164 5.95 11.69 14.14
C ILE A 164 7.03 12.71 14.45
N THR A 165 6.84 13.96 14.00
CA THR A 165 7.85 15.01 14.13
C THR A 165 7.57 15.98 15.27
N SER A 166 6.30 16.41 15.40
CA SER A 166 5.90 17.33 16.47
C SER A 166 4.40 17.22 16.77
N ARG A 167 3.95 17.88 17.83
CA ARG A 167 2.54 18.03 18.20
C ARG A 167 2.20 19.50 18.36
N GLU A 168 1.01 19.88 17.88
CA GLU A 168 0.46 21.23 17.98
C GLU A 168 -1.02 21.08 18.40
N ASP A 169 -1.40 21.52 19.57
CA ASP A 169 -2.75 21.42 20.13
C ASP A 169 -3.41 20.06 19.79
N LYS A 170 -4.46 20.11 18.97
CA LYS A 170 -5.22 18.94 18.51
C LYS A 170 -4.60 18.17 17.34
N TYR A 171 -3.50 18.68 16.77
CA TYR A 171 -2.86 18.05 15.61
C TYR A 171 -1.49 17.48 15.94
N VAL A 172 -1.19 16.36 15.28
CA VAL A 172 0.14 15.76 15.25
C VAL A 172 0.72 15.93 13.85
N ILE A 173 1.98 16.35 13.78
CA ILE A 173 2.70 16.55 12.52
C ILE A 173 3.44 15.26 12.19
N VAL A 174 3.16 14.73 11.00
CA VAL A 174 3.70 13.46 10.54
C VAL A 174 4.42 13.63 9.20
N LYS A 175 5.66 13.17 9.13
CA LYS A 175 6.45 13.09 7.89
C LYS A 175 6.15 11.77 7.19
N LEU A 176 5.54 11.85 6.01
CA LEU A 176 5.11 10.71 5.21
C LEU A 176 6.26 10.15 4.33
N PRO A 177 6.16 8.90 3.84
CA PRO A 177 7.16 8.29 2.94
C PRO A 177 7.40 9.08 1.65
N SER A 178 6.42 9.86 1.20
CA SER A 178 6.54 10.75 0.04
C SER A 178 7.43 11.96 0.29
N GLY A 179 7.82 12.24 1.54
CA GLY A 179 8.50 13.45 1.98
C GLY A 179 7.56 14.62 2.27
N GLU A 180 6.23 14.41 2.16
CA GLU A 180 5.21 15.39 2.56
C GLU A 180 5.10 15.41 4.08
N THR A 181 5.16 16.59 4.70
CA THR A 181 4.89 16.81 6.11
C THR A 181 3.44 17.29 6.26
N ARG A 182 2.67 16.61 7.10
CA ARG A 182 1.22 16.80 7.17
C ARG A 182 0.69 16.82 8.60
N LYS A 183 -0.30 17.70 8.86
CA LYS A 183 -1.10 17.73 10.09
C LYS A 183 -2.18 16.65 10.06
N ILE A 184 -2.29 15.87 11.14
CA ILE A 184 -3.32 14.85 11.35
C ILE A 184 -3.87 15.04 12.74
N LEU A 185 -5.17 14.83 12.95
CA LEU A 185 -5.79 14.95 14.28
C LEU A 185 -5.13 13.97 15.27
N GLY A 186 -4.84 14.41 16.48
CA GLY A 186 -4.20 13.61 17.52
C GLY A 186 -5.01 12.38 17.94
N THR A 187 -6.34 12.45 17.81
CA THR A 187 -7.27 11.33 18.06
C THR A 187 -7.28 10.25 16.97
N CYS A 188 -6.67 10.52 15.78
CA CYS A 188 -6.46 9.50 14.75
C CYS A 188 -5.49 8.44 15.25
N ARG A 189 -5.74 7.19 14.90
CA ARG A 189 -4.90 6.05 15.30
C ARG A 189 -3.79 5.79 14.31
N ALA A 190 -2.69 5.24 14.83
CA ALA A 190 -1.60 4.68 14.04
C ALA A 190 -1.05 3.44 14.75
N THR A 191 -0.37 2.58 13.99
CA THR A 191 0.32 1.41 14.53
C THR A 191 1.82 1.69 14.58
N VAL A 192 2.46 1.34 15.69
CA VAL A 192 3.90 1.55 15.91
C VAL A 192 4.72 0.58 15.06
N GLY A 193 5.84 1.06 14.51
CA GLY A 193 6.78 0.30 13.69
C GLY A 193 6.63 0.55 12.19
N THR A 194 7.47 -0.13 11.40
CA THR A 194 7.44 -0.11 9.92
C THR A 194 6.61 -1.28 9.40
N VAL A 195 6.01 -1.15 8.21
CA VAL A 195 5.36 -2.30 7.55
C VAL A 195 6.41 -3.32 7.14
N GLY A 196 6.17 -4.59 7.42
CA GLY A 196 7.07 -5.68 7.05
C GLY A 196 7.25 -5.88 5.55
N ASN A 197 8.10 -6.85 5.16
CA ASN A 197 8.40 -7.21 3.77
C ASN A 197 9.02 -6.06 2.95
N GLY A 198 9.93 -5.27 3.55
CA GLY A 198 10.56 -4.12 2.89
C GLY A 198 11.29 -4.46 1.58
N ASP A 199 11.85 -5.65 1.49
CA ASP A 199 12.57 -6.15 0.32
C ASP A 199 11.67 -6.45 -0.91
N HIS A 200 10.35 -6.32 -0.77
CA HIS A 200 9.41 -6.42 -1.90
C HIS A 200 9.76 -5.46 -3.05
N ALA A 201 10.36 -4.30 -2.75
CA ALA A 201 10.82 -3.34 -3.75
C ALA A 201 11.95 -3.88 -4.65
N LEU A 202 12.70 -4.88 -4.18
CA LEU A 202 13.80 -5.53 -4.90
C LEU A 202 13.32 -6.64 -5.84
N GLU A 203 12.05 -7.04 -5.77
CA GLU A 203 11.49 -8.07 -6.65
C GLU A 203 11.47 -7.61 -8.11
N ARG A 204 11.86 -8.52 -9.02
CA ARG A 204 11.81 -8.29 -10.46
C ARG A 204 10.99 -9.37 -11.15
N SER A 205 10.04 -8.95 -11.96
CA SER A 205 9.11 -9.87 -12.64
C SER A 205 9.78 -10.74 -13.70
N GLY A 206 10.86 -10.29 -14.34
CA GLY A 206 11.64 -11.03 -15.32
C GLY A 206 10.98 -11.22 -16.70
N LYS A 207 9.65 -11.23 -16.79
CA LYS A 207 8.91 -11.40 -18.07
C LYS A 207 7.58 -10.65 -18.09
N ALA A 208 7.13 -10.29 -19.28
CA ALA A 208 5.86 -9.60 -19.50
C ALA A 208 4.63 -10.45 -19.07
N GLY A 209 4.71 -11.79 -19.24
CA GLY A 209 3.64 -12.70 -18.81
C GLY A 209 3.31 -12.62 -17.34
N ARG A 210 4.28 -12.33 -16.45
CA ARG A 210 3.99 -12.11 -15.03
C ARG A 210 3.09 -10.88 -14.79
N THR A 211 3.31 -9.81 -15.55
CA THR A 211 2.44 -8.63 -15.51
C THR A 211 1.01 -8.96 -15.93
N ARG A 212 0.86 -9.86 -16.94
CA ARG A 212 -0.46 -10.39 -17.35
C ARG A 212 -1.13 -11.18 -16.22
N TRP A 213 -0.38 -12.03 -15.51
CA TRP A 213 -0.89 -12.79 -14.35
C TRP A 213 -1.34 -11.88 -13.20
N LEU A 214 -0.71 -10.71 -13.05
CA LEU A 214 -1.11 -9.70 -12.09
C LEU A 214 -2.35 -8.90 -12.51
N GLY A 215 -2.90 -9.16 -13.72
CA GLY A 215 -4.09 -8.50 -14.22
C GLY A 215 -3.83 -7.19 -14.98
N ARG A 216 -2.61 -6.95 -15.40
CA ARG A 216 -2.25 -5.79 -16.22
C ARG A 216 -2.07 -6.20 -17.69
N ARG A 217 -2.74 -5.50 -18.59
CA ARG A 217 -2.60 -5.67 -20.04
C ARG A 217 -1.44 -4.84 -20.58
N PRO A 218 -0.87 -5.20 -21.74
CA PRO A 218 0.13 -4.39 -22.42
C PRO A 218 -0.38 -2.98 -22.68
N ARG A 219 0.52 -2.01 -22.60
CA ARG A 219 0.21 -0.60 -22.84
C ARG A 219 0.95 -0.11 -24.08
N VAL A 220 0.21 0.33 -25.08
CA VAL A 220 0.74 0.98 -26.28
C VAL A 220 1.07 2.44 -25.96
N ARG A 221 2.22 2.93 -26.45
CA ARG A 221 2.62 4.34 -26.35
C ARG A 221 1.83 5.18 -27.33
N GLY A 222 1.49 6.42 -26.95
CA GLY A 222 0.74 7.34 -27.81
C GLY A 222 1.44 7.63 -29.15
N VAL A 223 2.77 7.66 -29.16
CA VAL A 223 3.58 7.86 -30.39
C VAL A 223 3.42 6.70 -31.40
N ALA A 224 3.05 5.50 -30.94
CA ALA A 224 2.84 4.33 -31.81
C ALA A 224 1.37 4.16 -32.22
N MET A 225 0.55 5.15 -31.99
CA MET A 225 -0.87 5.19 -32.37
C MET A 225 -1.08 6.07 -33.60
N ASN A 226 -2.25 5.97 -34.21
CA ASN A 226 -2.66 6.87 -35.28
C ASN A 226 -3.08 8.25 -34.71
N PRO A 227 -3.08 9.33 -35.53
CA PRO A 227 -3.47 10.67 -35.10
C PRO A 227 -4.86 10.74 -34.48
N VAL A 228 -5.80 9.93 -34.94
CA VAL A 228 -7.17 9.84 -34.42
C VAL A 228 -7.22 9.30 -33.00
N ASP A 229 -6.28 8.43 -32.61
CA ASP A 229 -6.28 7.75 -31.31
C ASP A 229 -5.52 8.53 -30.24
N HIS A 230 -4.55 9.35 -30.64
CA HIS A 230 -3.69 10.05 -29.70
C HIS A 230 -3.06 11.31 -30.32
N PRO A 231 -3.00 12.44 -29.59
CA PRO A 231 -2.42 13.71 -30.08
C PRO A 231 -0.94 13.61 -30.50
N MET A 232 -0.26 12.54 -30.09
CA MET A 232 1.15 12.28 -30.44
C MET A 232 1.29 11.14 -31.45
N GLY A 233 0.21 10.71 -32.06
CA GLY A 233 0.18 9.67 -33.07
C GLY A 233 0.48 10.22 -34.46
N GLY A 234 0.83 9.32 -35.38
CA GLY A 234 1.17 9.63 -36.75
C GLY A 234 2.62 10.05 -36.95
N GLY A 235 2.93 10.48 -38.16
CA GLY A 235 4.28 10.87 -38.62
C GLY A 235 5.13 9.69 -39.12
N GLU A 236 6.26 10.00 -39.71
CA GLU A 236 7.26 9.02 -40.14
C GLU A 236 8.23 8.72 -38.98
N GLY A 237 8.50 7.45 -38.76
CA GLY A 237 9.41 6.99 -37.71
C GLY A 237 8.92 7.29 -36.27
N ARG A 238 9.87 7.58 -35.36
CA ARG A 238 9.61 7.80 -33.94
C ARG A 238 9.39 9.27 -33.58
N GLN A 239 8.71 10.02 -34.38
CA GLN A 239 8.46 11.43 -34.14
C GLN A 239 7.35 11.63 -33.09
N SER A 240 7.56 12.54 -32.17
CA SER A 240 6.62 12.80 -31.06
C SER A 240 5.86 14.13 -31.18
N GLY A 241 5.96 14.83 -32.30
CA GLY A 241 5.11 16.00 -32.59
C GLY A 241 4.97 17.05 -31.48
N GLY A 242 6.07 17.46 -30.83
CA GLY A 242 6.09 18.53 -29.84
C GLY A 242 6.00 18.08 -28.36
N HIS A 243 5.51 18.93 -27.49
CA HIS A 243 5.48 18.66 -26.04
C HIS A 243 4.60 17.45 -25.67
N PRO A 244 5.09 16.53 -24.82
CA PRO A 244 4.32 15.33 -24.45
C PRO A 244 2.92 15.64 -23.92
N ARG A 245 1.92 15.00 -24.53
CA ARG A 245 0.50 15.17 -24.19
C ARG A 245 -0.14 13.84 -23.77
N SER A 246 -1.17 13.92 -22.97
CA SER A 246 -2.07 12.81 -22.70
C SER A 246 -3.06 12.62 -23.85
N ARG A 247 -3.81 11.51 -23.87
CA ARG A 247 -4.88 11.26 -24.85
C ARG A 247 -5.95 12.37 -24.88
N LYS A 248 -6.13 13.07 -23.77
CA LYS A 248 -7.07 14.22 -23.64
C LYS A 248 -6.42 15.56 -24.06
N GLY A 249 -5.24 15.55 -24.68
CA GLY A 249 -4.53 16.77 -25.07
C GLY A 249 -3.83 17.52 -23.92
N LEU A 250 -3.97 17.09 -22.68
CA LEU A 250 -3.35 17.76 -21.55
C LEU A 250 -1.84 17.49 -21.52
N LEU A 251 -1.06 18.51 -21.16
CA LEU A 251 0.39 18.37 -20.98
C LEU A 251 0.71 17.24 -19.99
N ALA A 252 1.56 16.29 -20.41
CA ALA A 252 1.91 15.12 -19.61
C ALA A 252 3.08 15.36 -18.66
N LYS A 253 3.89 16.40 -18.90
CA LYS A 253 5.02 16.81 -18.07
C LYS A 253 4.84 18.26 -17.62
N GLY A 254 5.32 18.58 -16.43
CA GLY A 254 5.33 19.94 -15.87
C GLY A 254 3.99 20.48 -15.35
N LYS A 255 2.86 19.95 -15.80
CA LYS A 255 1.54 20.43 -15.38
C LYS A 255 1.24 20.01 -13.94
N LYS A 256 0.97 20.99 -13.07
CA LYS A 256 0.44 20.78 -11.71
C LYS A 256 -1.05 20.44 -11.81
N THR A 257 -1.43 19.16 -11.52
CA THR A 257 -2.81 18.69 -11.66
C THR A 257 -3.65 18.80 -10.38
N ARG A 258 -3.02 19.04 -9.22
CA ARG A 258 -3.75 19.25 -7.97
C ARG A 258 -4.54 20.56 -8.05
N HIS A 259 -5.82 20.52 -7.70
CA HIS A 259 -6.66 21.71 -7.67
C HIS A 259 -6.13 22.71 -6.62
N PRO A 260 -5.90 24.00 -6.95
CA PRO A 260 -5.32 24.98 -6.03
C PRO A 260 -6.12 25.15 -4.73
N LYS A 261 -7.45 25.21 -4.85
CA LYS A 261 -8.40 25.40 -3.73
C LYS A 261 -8.86 24.08 -3.09
N LYS A 262 -8.07 23.00 -3.17
CA LYS A 262 -8.43 21.73 -2.52
C LYS A 262 -8.37 21.89 -1.00
N GLN A 263 -9.49 21.69 -0.29
CA GLN A 263 -9.62 21.84 1.17
C GLN A 263 -8.51 21.12 1.96
N THR A 264 -8.14 19.92 1.52
CA THR A 264 -7.07 19.17 2.20
C THR A 264 -5.67 19.79 2.06
N SER A 265 -5.52 20.91 1.36
CA SER A 265 -4.23 21.61 1.25
C SER A 265 -3.84 22.29 2.57
N GLN A 266 -4.81 22.69 3.40
CA GLN A 266 -4.58 23.28 4.72
C GLN A 266 -3.85 22.36 5.70
N TYR A 267 -3.93 21.04 5.51
CA TYR A 267 -3.25 20.05 6.35
C TYR A 267 -1.82 19.73 5.90
N ILE A 268 -1.35 20.30 4.79
CA ILE A 268 0.00 20.08 4.27
C ILE A 268 0.88 21.24 4.69
N ILE A 269 1.89 20.96 5.51
CA ILE A 269 2.87 21.96 5.96
C ILE A 269 3.94 22.12 4.88
N GLU A 270 4.57 21.01 4.52
CA GLU A 270 5.67 21.00 3.57
C GLU A 270 5.50 19.89 2.53
N ARG A 271 5.90 20.16 1.30
CA ARG A 271 6.06 19.16 0.24
C ARG A 271 7.51 19.00 -0.12
N LYS A 272 7.92 17.80 -0.47
CA LYS A 272 9.25 17.56 -1.01
C LYS A 272 9.49 18.54 -2.18
N LYS A 273 10.45 19.42 -2.03
CA LYS A 273 10.97 20.22 -3.14
C LYS A 273 11.61 19.26 -4.14
N LYS A 274 11.34 19.46 -5.42
CA LYS A 274 11.99 18.70 -6.49
C LYS A 274 13.41 19.20 -6.69
#